data_3cdf0f963efe7184ad6cce021d3ee308
#
_entry.id   3cdf0f963efe7184ad6cce021d3ee308
#
_cell.length_a   1.000
_cell.length_b   1.000
_cell.length_c   1.000
_cell.angle_alpha   90.00
_cell.angle_beta   90.00
_cell.angle_gamma   90.00
#
_symmetry.space_group_name_H-M   'P 1'
#
loop_
_entity.id
_entity.type
_entity.pdbx_description
1 polymer ?
#
loop_
_entity_poly.entity_id
_entity_poly.type
_entity_poly.pdbx_seq_one_letter_code
_entity_poly.pdbx_strand_id
1 'polypeptide(L)'
;VELDKAIAEGDAAIKAMRALNDSIQDETISGQIDRLEEVSGKIFDHVKAHPEKLPQIRKFMSYYLPTTLKLLRSYDELSRQGVSGQNITGTMEKVEGMMATIVLAFEKQLDSLFGDQAMDISSDITVLDNMMAREGLTGGDAVHQTALENPVADPHPELDIRNTGSAQTQPPQ
;
A
#
# COMPACT_ATOMS: atom_id res chain seq x y z
N VAL A 1 -1.25 -11.79 28.88
CA VAL A 1 0.11 -12.33 28.97
C VAL A 1 0.81 -12.32 27.60
N GLU A 2 0.21 -12.89 26.54
CA GLU A 2 0.79 -12.85 25.18
C GLU A 2 0.85 -11.43 24.61
N LEU A 3 -0.18 -10.62 24.86
CA LEU A 3 -0.21 -9.22 24.46
C LEU A 3 0.89 -8.41 25.15
N ASP A 4 1.06 -8.57 26.44
CA ASP A 4 2.07 -7.84 27.21
C ASP A 4 3.48 -8.18 26.72
N LYS A 5 3.72 -9.45 26.39
CA LYS A 5 4.98 -9.88 25.79
C LYS A 5 5.20 -9.24 24.43
N ALA A 6 4.20 -9.25 23.56
CA ALA A 6 4.28 -8.63 22.24
C ALA A 6 4.57 -7.13 22.33
N ILE A 7 3.91 -6.41 23.21
CA ILE A 7 4.14 -4.98 23.43
C ILE A 7 5.57 -4.73 23.95
N ALA A 8 6.03 -5.53 24.90
CA ALA A 8 7.40 -5.40 25.42
C ALA A 8 8.45 -5.68 24.34
N GLU A 9 8.26 -6.69 23.52
CA GLU A 9 9.13 -6.98 22.37
C GLU A 9 9.11 -5.85 21.35
N GLY A 10 7.93 -5.29 21.10
CA GLY A 10 7.77 -4.14 20.21
C GLY A 10 8.48 -2.89 20.69
N ASP A 11 8.35 -2.58 21.98
CA ASP A 11 9.05 -1.45 22.60
C ASP A 11 10.58 -1.63 22.53
N ALA A 12 11.05 -2.85 22.80
CA ALA A 12 12.46 -3.18 22.68
C ALA A 12 12.98 -3.02 21.25
N ALA A 13 12.19 -3.44 20.25
CA ALA A 13 12.53 -3.29 18.83
C ALA A 13 12.60 -1.81 18.43
N ILE A 14 11.67 -0.99 18.87
CA ILE A 14 11.66 0.45 18.57
C ILE A 14 12.89 1.13 19.22
N LYS A 15 13.23 0.78 20.45
CA LYS A 15 14.45 1.29 21.11
C LYS A 15 15.71 0.88 20.33
N ALA A 16 15.75 -0.35 19.84
CA ALA A 16 16.87 -0.82 19.03
C ALA A 16 16.98 -0.03 17.71
N MET A 17 15.87 0.27 17.08
CA MET A 17 15.83 1.11 15.86
C MET A 17 16.36 2.51 16.14
N ARG A 18 15.98 3.13 17.25
CA ARG A 18 16.49 4.45 17.65
C ARG A 18 17.99 4.44 17.86
N ALA A 19 18.51 3.45 18.56
CA ALA A 19 19.94 3.32 18.79
C ALA A 19 20.71 3.15 17.47
N LEU A 20 20.19 2.34 16.55
CA LEU A 20 20.78 2.16 15.22
C LEU A 20 20.71 3.44 14.40
N ASN A 21 19.61 4.18 14.50
CA ASN A 21 19.45 5.46 13.82
C ASN A 21 20.47 6.50 14.30
N ASP A 22 20.76 6.52 15.58
CA ASP A 22 21.78 7.40 16.16
C ASP A 22 23.19 7.07 15.68
N SER A 23 23.45 5.81 15.37
CA SER A 23 24.75 5.32 14.90
C SER A 23 24.94 5.45 13.37
N ILE A 24 23.88 5.28 12.60
CA ILE A 24 23.92 5.30 11.13
C ILE A 24 23.92 6.74 10.64
N GLN A 25 24.94 7.10 9.85
CA GLN A 25 25.13 8.48 9.38
C GLN A 25 24.45 8.77 8.03
N ASP A 26 24.09 7.75 7.27
CA ASP A 26 23.41 7.94 5.99
C ASP A 26 22.01 8.50 6.20
N GLU A 27 21.75 9.69 5.63
CA GLU A 27 20.49 10.41 5.82
C GLU A 27 19.29 9.68 5.24
N THR A 28 19.47 8.98 4.12
CA THR A 28 18.39 8.21 3.49
C THR A 28 17.99 7.03 4.37
N ILE A 29 18.95 6.27 4.85
CA ILE A 29 18.72 5.14 5.75
C ILE A 29 18.13 5.64 7.07
N SER A 30 18.67 6.72 7.62
CA SER A 30 18.16 7.33 8.86
C SER A 30 16.68 7.75 8.71
N GLY A 31 16.31 8.39 7.62
CA GLY A 31 14.92 8.77 7.33
C GLY A 31 14.00 7.54 7.20
N GLN A 32 14.50 6.47 6.60
CA GLN A 32 13.76 5.21 6.50
C GLN A 32 13.59 4.53 7.86
N ILE A 33 14.60 4.56 8.71
CA ILE A 33 14.50 4.05 10.09
C ILE A 33 13.50 4.87 10.89
N ASP A 34 13.49 6.20 10.76
CA ASP A 34 12.48 7.05 11.39
C ASP A 34 11.07 6.60 11.00
N ARG A 35 10.86 6.31 9.72
CA ARG A 35 9.56 5.82 9.24
C ARG A 35 9.22 4.45 9.81
N LEU A 36 10.17 3.54 9.90
CA LEU A 36 9.97 2.23 10.53
C LEU A 36 9.59 2.35 12.01
N GLU A 37 10.23 3.25 12.74
CA GLU A 37 9.88 3.53 14.14
C GLU A 37 8.46 4.04 14.28
N GLU A 38 8.08 5.02 13.45
CA GLU A 38 6.74 5.61 13.46
C GLU A 38 5.66 4.57 13.16
N VAL A 39 5.84 3.80 12.08
CA VAL A 39 4.87 2.79 11.65
C VAL A 39 4.78 1.66 12.67
N SER A 40 5.93 1.20 13.19
CA SER A 40 5.96 0.17 14.24
C SER A 40 5.22 0.63 15.50
N GLY A 41 5.43 1.87 15.93
CA GLY A 41 4.72 2.46 17.05
C GLY A 41 3.21 2.44 16.85
N LYS A 42 2.76 2.83 15.68
CA LYS A 42 1.33 2.82 15.32
C LYS A 42 0.75 1.40 15.28
N ILE A 43 1.51 0.41 14.79
CA ILE A 43 1.10 -1.00 14.80
C ILE A 43 0.86 -1.47 16.24
N PHE A 44 1.81 -1.24 17.13
CA PHE A 44 1.70 -1.68 18.53
C PHE A 44 0.62 -0.92 19.29
N ASP A 45 0.49 0.37 19.09
CA ASP A 45 -0.57 1.17 19.70
C ASP A 45 -1.95 0.67 19.27
N HIS A 46 -2.11 0.34 17.99
CA HIS A 46 -3.37 -0.19 17.48
C HIS A 46 -3.70 -1.56 18.09
N VAL A 47 -2.74 -2.47 18.15
CA VAL A 47 -2.93 -3.80 18.75
C VAL A 47 -3.15 -3.72 20.25
N LYS A 48 -2.50 -2.76 20.93
CA LYS A 48 -2.75 -2.51 22.36
C LYS A 48 -4.19 -2.07 22.61
N ALA A 49 -4.72 -1.21 21.75
CA ALA A 49 -6.12 -0.77 21.82
C ALA A 49 -7.10 -1.84 21.33
N HIS A 50 -6.66 -2.73 20.45
CA HIS A 50 -7.46 -3.79 19.84
C HIS A 50 -6.75 -5.15 19.94
N PRO A 51 -6.75 -5.77 21.16
CA PRO A 51 -6.00 -7.01 21.40
C PRO A 51 -6.41 -8.18 20.49
N GLU A 52 -7.63 -8.16 19.97
CA GLU A 52 -8.11 -9.17 19.01
C GLU A 52 -7.34 -9.16 17.69
N LYS A 53 -6.58 -8.10 17.42
CA LYS A 53 -5.74 -7.99 16.23
C LYS A 53 -4.37 -8.64 16.38
N LEU A 54 -3.99 -9.06 17.58
CA LEU A 54 -2.68 -9.66 17.83
C LEU A 54 -2.32 -10.81 16.87
N PRO A 55 -3.23 -11.74 16.55
CA PRO A 55 -2.92 -12.79 15.59
C PRO A 55 -2.47 -12.29 14.21
N GLN A 56 -2.94 -11.12 13.81
CA GLN A 56 -2.61 -10.54 12.50
C GLN A 56 -1.17 -10.04 12.41
N ILE A 57 -0.53 -9.74 13.53
CA ILE A 57 0.87 -9.27 13.56
C ILE A 57 1.87 -10.33 13.99
N ARG A 58 1.48 -11.58 14.15
CA ARG A 58 2.39 -12.64 14.61
C ARG A 58 3.58 -12.84 13.69
N LYS A 59 3.35 -12.89 12.38
CA LYS A 59 4.42 -13.03 11.40
C LYS A 59 5.31 -11.78 11.35
N PHE A 60 4.72 -10.62 11.50
CA PHE A 60 5.46 -9.36 11.63
C PHE A 60 6.41 -9.42 12.83
N MET A 61 5.91 -9.84 13.99
CA MET A 61 6.68 -9.95 15.22
C MET A 61 7.76 -11.02 15.19
N SER A 62 7.46 -12.17 14.59
CA SER A 62 8.37 -13.32 14.63
C SER A 62 9.39 -13.34 13.49
N TYR A 63 9.13 -12.61 12.42
CA TYR A 63 10.00 -12.65 11.25
C TYR A 63 10.37 -11.27 10.70
N TYR A 64 9.40 -10.45 10.30
CA TYR A 64 9.71 -9.19 9.61
C TYR A 64 10.47 -8.19 10.48
N LEU A 65 10.02 -7.99 11.70
CA LEU A 65 10.63 -7.05 12.62
C LEU A 65 12.04 -7.50 13.06
N PRO A 66 12.25 -8.75 13.54
CA PRO A 66 13.59 -9.20 13.91
C PRO A 66 14.57 -9.24 12.73
N THR A 67 14.11 -9.64 11.56
CA THR A 67 14.96 -9.69 10.36
C THR A 67 15.39 -8.30 9.92
N THR A 68 14.48 -7.33 9.98
CA THR A 68 14.79 -5.93 9.68
C THR A 68 15.85 -5.39 10.64
N LEU A 69 15.71 -5.65 11.94
CA LEU A 69 16.71 -5.24 12.93
C LEU A 69 18.07 -5.89 12.68
N LYS A 70 18.08 -7.16 12.30
CA LYS A 70 19.32 -7.87 11.95
C LYS A 70 20.02 -7.23 10.75
N LEU A 71 19.27 -6.89 9.71
CA LEU A 71 19.81 -6.22 8.52
C LEU A 71 20.39 -4.84 8.89
N LEU A 72 19.69 -4.07 9.68
CA LEU A 72 20.16 -2.75 10.13
C LEU A 72 21.40 -2.82 11.02
N ARG A 73 21.47 -3.81 11.91
CA ARG A 73 22.66 -4.04 12.74
C ARG A 73 23.86 -4.41 11.88
N SER A 74 23.66 -5.27 10.90
CA SER A 74 24.72 -5.66 9.97
C SER A 74 25.20 -4.48 9.13
N TYR A 75 24.26 -3.65 8.66
CA TYR A 75 24.58 -2.43 7.92
C TYR A 75 25.41 -1.46 8.77
N ASP A 76 24.99 -1.22 10.00
CA ASP A 76 25.67 -0.35 10.95
C ASP A 76 27.09 -0.85 11.23
N GLU A 77 27.25 -2.15 11.48
CA GLU A 77 28.56 -2.78 11.72
C GLU A 77 29.47 -2.62 10.52
N LEU A 78 29.00 -2.93 9.31
CA LEU A 78 29.79 -2.80 8.08
C LEU A 78 30.19 -1.33 7.82
N SER A 79 29.29 -0.38 8.07
CA SER A 79 29.60 1.03 7.87
C SER A 79 30.67 1.54 8.84
N ARG A 80 30.74 0.97 10.05
CA ARG A 80 31.73 1.35 11.07
C ARG A 80 33.12 0.74 10.85
N GLN A 81 33.24 -0.29 10.02
CA GLN A 81 34.53 -0.92 9.74
C GLN A 81 35.52 0.04 9.06
N GLY A 82 35.00 1.06 8.37
CA GLY A 82 35.85 2.05 7.72
C GLY A 82 36.70 1.50 6.57
N VAL A 83 36.39 0.32 6.09
CA VAL A 83 37.07 -0.33 4.95
C VAL A 83 36.08 -0.58 3.84
N SER A 84 36.55 -0.42 2.61
CA SER A 84 35.77 -0.74 1.43
C SER A 84 36.31 -2.01 0.77
N GLY A 85 35.39 -2.88 0.37
CA GLY A 85 35.68 -4.10 -0.37
C GLY A 85 34.42 -4.55 -1.05
N GLN A 86 34.53 -5.41 -2.05
CA GLN A 86 33.35 -5.83 -2.82
C GLN A 86 32.27 -6.47 -1.97
N ASN A 87 32.64 -7.29 -0.98
CA ASN A 87 31.69 -7.95 -0.10
C ASN A 87 30.97 -6.94 0.82
N ILE A 88 31.71 -5.99 1.38
CA ILE A 88 31.18 -4.96 2.28
C ILE A 88 30.28 -4.02 1.50
N THR A 89 30.78 -3.43 0.43
CA THR A 89 30.03 -2.48 -0.40
C THR A 89 28.80 -3.13 -1.02
N GLY A 90 28.94 -4.33 -1.59
CA GLY A 90 27.84 -5.05 -2.20
C GLY A 90 26.75 -5.44 -1.20
N THR A 91 27.13 -5.80 0.03
CA THR A 91 26.16 -6.10 1.08
C THR A 91 25.43 -4.84 1.53
N MET A 92 26.12 -3.74 1.74
CA MET A 92 25.53 -2.47 2.09
C MET A 92 24.55 -1.98 1.03
N GLU A 93 24.92 -2.07 -0.24
CA GLU A 93 24.03 -1.71 -1.37
C GLU A 93 22.77 -2.56 -1.41
N LYS A 94 22.86 -3.85 -1.08
CA LYS A 94 21.68 -4.73 -1.01
C LYS A 94 20.74 -4.32 0.11
N VAL A 95 21.25 -3.97 1.27
CA VAL A 95 20.44 -3.47 2.38
C VAL A 95 19.78 -2.15 2.00
N GLU A 96 20.55 -1.22 1.44
CA GLU A 96 20.03 0.07 0.97
C GLU A 96 18.89 -0.11 -0.04
N GLY A 97 19.09 -1.04 -1.01
CA GLY A 97 18.07 -1.34 -2.01
C GLY A 97 16.81 -1.98 -1.44
N MET A 98 16.92 -2.72 -0.32
CA MET A 98 15.76 -3.34 0.34
C MET A 98 14.98 -2.41 1.26
N MET A 99 15.59 -1.34 1.73
CA MET A 99 14.96 -0.49 2.76
C MET A 99 13.62 0.10 2.33
N ALA A 100 13.49 0.58 1.11
CA ALA A 100 12.24 1.09 0.60
C ALA A 100 11.13 0.02 0.59
N THR A 101 11.48 -1.20 0.20
CA THR A 101 10.55 -2.35 0.23
C THR A 101 10.15 -2.71 1.65
N ILE A 102 11.08 -2.68 2.59
CA ILE A 102 10.82 -2.95 4.01
C ILE A 102 9.85 -1.90 4.58
N VAL A 103 10.08 -0.62 4.31
CA VAL A 103 9.17 0.46 4.72
C VAL A 103 7.76 0.22 4.19
N LEU A 104 7.63 -0.10 2.91
CA LEU A 104 6.32 -0.41 2.30
C LEU A 104 5.66 -1.63 2.96
N ALA A 105 6.43 -2.66 3.30
CA ALA A 105 5.90 -3.85 3.97
C ALA A 105 5.36 -3.51 5.37
N PHE A 106 6.04 -2.65 6.13
CA PHE A 106 5.58 -2.19 7.43
C PHE A 106 4.31 -1.34 7.30
N GLU A 107 4.26 -0.45 6.33
CA GLU A 107 3.08 0.38 6.05
C GLU A 107 1.88 -0.49 5.67
N LYS A 108 2.08 -1.51 4.85
CA LYS A 108 1.02 -2.47 4.51
C LYS A 108 0.55 -3.28 5.72
N GLN A 109 1.46 -3.64 6.62
CA GLN A 109 1.08 -4.32 7.86
C GLN A 109 0.16 -3.44 8.70
N LEU A 110 0.50 -2.16 8.85
CA LEU A 110 -0.35 -1.19 9.55
C LEU A 110 -1.70 -1.04 8.87
N ASP A 111 -1.71 -0.83 7.56
CA ASP A 111 -2.93 -0.67 6.78
C ASP A 111 -3.85 -1.88 6.91
N SER A 112 -3.30 -3.10 6.89
CA SER A 112 -4.08 -4.33 7.02
C SER A 112 -4.84 -4.46 8.33
N LEU A 113 -4.37 -3.80 9.39
CA LEU A 113 -5.06 -3.80 10.69
C LEU A 113 -6.37 -3.03 10.67
N PHE A 114 -6.54 -2.13 9.71
CA PHE A 114 -7.75 -1.32 9.55
C PHE A 114 -8.75 -1.90 8.54
N GLY A 115 -8.49 -3.09 7.99
CA GLY A 115 -9.30 -3.67 6.93
C GLY A 115 -10.77 -3.82 7.30
N ASP A 116 -11.07 -4.38 8.47
CA ASP A 116 -12.46 -4.56 8.94
C ASP A 116 -13.15 -3.22 9.17
N GLN A 117 -12.45 -2.29 9.82
CA GLN A 117 -12.99 -0.94 10.07
C GLN A 117 -13.25 -0.20 8.76
N ALA A 118 -12.37 -0.33 7.78
CA ALA A 118 -12.56 0.28 6.46
C ALA A 118 -13.79 -0.29 5.74
N MET A 119 -14.03 -1.59 5.86
CA MET A 119 -15.23 -2.24 5.32
C MET A 119 -16.50 -1.77 6.00
N ASP A 120 -16.51 -1.65 7.33
CA ASP A 120 -17.64 -1.16 8.10
C ASP A 120 -17.98 0.27 7.70
N ILE A 121 -17.00 1.15 7.67
CA ILE A 121 -17.18 2.55 7.25
C ILE A 121 -17.71 2.64 5.82
N SER A 122 -17.17 1.83 4.92
CA SER A 122 -17.62 1.79 3.52
C SER A 122 -19.09 1.36 3.41
N SER A 123 -19.50 0.39 4.22
CA SER A 123 -20.89 -0.06 4.30
C SER A 123 -21.81 1.03 4.85
N ASP A 124 -21.37 1.71 5.90
CA ASP A 124 -22.13 2.81 6.52
C ASP A 124 -22.31 3.99 5.54
N ILE A 125 -21.26 4.32 4.80
CA ILE A 125 -21.32 5.35 3.76
C ILE A 125 -22.36 4.98 2.70
N THR A 126 -22.37 3.74 2.25
CA THR A 126 -23.32 3.26 1.25
C THR A 126 -24.76 3.36 1.77
N VAL A 127 -25.02 2.95 3.01
CA VAL A 127 -26.34 3.06 3.64
C VAL A 127 -26.76 4.51 3.76
N LEU A 128 -25.89 5.37 4.24
CA LEU A 128 -26.16 6.81 4.39
C LEU A 128 -26.46 7.47 3.04
N ASP A 129 -25.66 7.16 2.04
CA ASP A 129 -25.84 7.68 0.68
C ASP A 129 -27.21 7.28 0.11
N ASN A 130 -27.59 6.01 0.25
CA ASN A 130 -28.91 5.52 -0.16
C ASN A 130 -30.05 6.19 0.58
N MET A 131 -29.90 6.44 1.89
CA MET A 131 -30.90 7.13 2.69
C MET A 131 -31.07 8.58 2.24
N MET A 132 -29.96 9.29 2.03
CA MET A 132 -29.99 10.67 1.55
C MET A 132 -30.61 10.78 0.15
N ALA A 133 -30.33 9.83 -0.72
CA ALA A 133 -30.93 9.79 -2.05
C ALA A 133 -32.45 9.60 -2.00
N ARG A 134 -32.95 8.74 -1.10
CA ARG A 134 -34.38 8.52 -0.91
C ARG A 134 -35.11 9.76 -0.38
N GLU A 135 -34.43 10.55 0.44
CA GLU A 135 -34.99 11.78 1.02
C GLU A 135 -34.78 13.01 0.12
N GLY A 136 -34.14 12.83 -1.04
CA GLY A 136 -33.89 13.91 -1.98
C GLY A 136 -32.85 14.92 -1.52
N LEU A 137 -31.99 14.53 -0.56
CA LEU A 137 -30.97 15.41 0.01
C LEU A 137 -29.69 15.49 -0.82
N THR A 138 -29.50 14.55 -1.74
CA THR A 138 -28.37 14.54 -2.67
C THR A 138 -28.86 14.98 -4.05
N GLY A 139 -28.73 16.26 -4.35
CA GLY A 139 -29.15 16.84 -5.62
C GLY A 139 -28.22 16.52 -6.81
N GLY A 140 -27.18 15.74 -6.60
CA GLY A 140 -26.18 15.42 -7.63
C GLY A 140 -26.33 14.07 -8.29
N ASP A 141 -27.05 13.15 -7.68
CA ASP A 141 -27.06 11.75 -8.14
C ASP A 141 -28.08 11.44 -9.22
N ALA A 142 -29.03 12.33 -9.44
CA ALA A 142 -29.97 12.18 -10.57
C ALA A 142 -29.28 12.21 -11.92
N VAL A 143 -28.09 12.77 -12.00
CA VAL A 143 -27.31 12.84 -13.25
C VAL A 143 -26.49 11.57 -13.49
N HIS A 144 -26.21 10.82 -12.45
CA HIS A 144 -25.39 9.60 -12.58
C HIS A 144 -26.21 8.38 -12.96
N GLN A 145 -27.49 8.35 -12.60
CA GLN A 145 -28.36 7.24 -12.96
C GLN A 145 -28.83 7.28 -14.42
N THR A 146 -28.88 8.46 -15.00
CA THR A 146 -29.21 8.58 -16.42
C THR A 146 -28.05 8.20 -17.35
N ALA A 147 -26.83 8.13 -16.83
CA ALA A 147 -25.68 7.70 -17.63
C ALA A 147 -25.54 6.18 -17.73
N LEU A 148 -26.26 5.42 -16.90
CA LEU A 148 -26.24 3.96 -16.92
C LEU A 148 -27.41 3.33 -17.68
N GLU A 149 -28.44 4.08 -17.94
CA GLU A 149 -29.42 3.73 -18.97
C GLU A 149 -28.91 4.24 -20.30
N ASN A 150 -28.05 3.50 -20.86
CA ASN A 150 -27.72 3.66 -22.25
C ASN A 150 -28.80 2.95 -23.06
N PRO A 151 -29.69 3.68 -23.67
CA PRO A 151 -30.50 3.05 -24.69
C PRO A 151 -29.60 2.91 -25.89
N VAL A 152 -29.30 1.80 -26.06
CA VAL A 152 -29.22 1.14 -27.21
C VAL A 152 -29.61 1.71 -28.50
N ALA A 153 -28.89 1.18 -29.35
CA ALA A 153 -29.22 1.01 -30.74
C ALA A 153 -29.42 2.31 -31.45
N ASP A 154 -28.35 2.73 -31.79
CA ASP A 154 -28.17 3.37 -33.06
C ASP A 154 -28.88 2.54 -34.12
N PRO A 155 -29.97 2.97 -34.68
CA PRO A 155 -30.42 2.36 -35.90
C PRO A 155 -29.34 2.67 -36.92
N HIS A 156 -28.65 1.66 -37.33
CA HIS A 156 -27.78 1.76 -38.46
C HIS A 156 -28.52 2.51 -39.54
N PRO A 157 -28.03 3.62 -40.01
CA PRO A 157 -28.50 4.11 -41.27
C PRO A 157 -28.19 3.02 -42.27
N GLU A 158 -29.23 2.44 -42.79
CA GLU A 158 -29.06 1.56 -43.89
C GLU A 158 -28.25 2.32 -44.95
N LEU A 159 -27.05 1.87 -45.12
CA LEU A 159 -26.27 2.26 -46.26
C LEU A 159 -27.04 1.73 -47.49
N ASP A 160 -27.79 2.61 -48.03
CA ASP A 160 -28.37 2.38 -49.34
C ASP A 160 -27.23 2.23 -50.36
N ILE A 161 -26.81 1.01 -50.52
CA ILE A 161 -25.86 0.63 -51.55
C ILE A 161 -26.61 0.40 -52.89
N ARG A 162 -27.52 1.27 -53.14
CA ARG A 162 -28.06 1.36 -54.50
C ARG A 162 -27.40 2.50 -55.21
N ASN A 163 -26.24 2.31 -55.60
CA ASN A 163 -25.73 2.85 -56.83
C ASN A 163 -24.29 2.46 -57.06
N THR A 164 -24.10 1.29 -57.55
CA THR A 164 -22.98 1.09 -58.44
C THR A 164 -23.50 1.16 -59.84
N GLY A 165 -23.69 2.35 -60.28
CA GLY A 165 -23.83 2.58 -61.68
C GLY A 165 -22.57 2.15 -62.40
N SER A 166 -22.70 1.14 -63.17
CA SER A 166 -21.94 0.77 -64.36
C SER A 166 -20.82 1.74 -64.72
N ALA A 167 -19.64 1.36 -64.46
CA ALA A 167 -18.50 1.85 -65.20
C ALA A 167 -18.31 0.95 -66.42
N GLN A 168 -18.70 1.42 -67.51
CA GLN A 168 -18.33 0.82 -68.77
C GLN A 168 -16.91 1.18 -69.09
N THR A 169 -16.07 0.21 -69.02
CA THR A 169 -14.75 0.26 -69.59
C THR A 169 -14.83 -0.13 -71.06
N GLN A 170 -14.53 0.78 -71.85
CA GLN A 170 -14.31 0.54 -73.23
C GLN A 170 -12.83 0.25 -73.49
N PRO A 171 -12.49 -0.79 -74.24
CA PRO A 171 -11.10 -1.06 -74.52
C PRO A 171 -10.60 -0.21 -75.66
N PRO A 172 -9.34 0.14 -75.65
CA PRO A 172 -8.73 0.86 -76.77
C PRO A 172 -8.30 -0.06 -77.87
N GLN A 173 -8.42 0.48 -79.07
CA GLN A 173 -7.71 -0.10 -80.19
C GLN A 173 -6.29 0.36 -80.23
#